data_5c24b088ec770e1a3619b82761a8cd48
#
_entry.id   5c24b088ec770e1a3619b82761a8cd48
#
_cell.length_a   1.000
_cell.length_b   1.000
_cell.length_c   1.000
_cell.angle_alpha   90.00
_cell.angle_beta   90.00
_cell.angle_gamma   90.00
#
_symmetry.space_group_name_H-M   'P 1'
#
loop_
_entity.id
_entity.type
_entity.pdbx_description
1 polymer ?
#
loop_
_entity_poly.entity_id
_entity_poly.type
_entity_poly.pdbx_seq_one_letter_code
_entity_poly.pdbx_strand_id
1 'polypeptide(L)'
;MKNEEIRFSDRRESQWLRELINEKWFAYIGVLIVSFLVSCTETVDNAVLSDKMPTIFPDYVGVTIPATIAPMNFNVEGDVDKVDVVVKGSKGGEMHVQGEYADFNLDDWHSLVASNKGGKLTFTVCAKSDGRWTRYRDFEMYVSKYDMKDYGLTYRRIAPGYEVYSHMGLYERRLDNFDERAIIENTQVPGMCVNCHTSCKTNPDNFVFHIRGDHGATLVKSGGKCELLKAKNDSIKGSMVYPYWHPSGKYCAFSTNMTRQGFHIVKDERVEVFDLSSDVFVYDIEKHQLILDTLLSTKLYSENSPVFSADGRTLYYLTSLQKEYPLQFKDQKYNLCSIAFDPEKGAFGNKVDTVYNAVSMGKTVTWPRPSYDGRYLMFTQMDYGYFSIWHKESDLWLLDLRTMKAQPLKAANSDDADSFHNWSIGSHWFVFTSRRIDGLYSHLYLSCIDEKGQPTKAFLLPQKNPKEYYTTSIYSF
;
A
#
# COMPACT_ATOMS: atom_id res chain seq x y z
N MET A 1 57.75 -19.35 28.83
CA MET A 1 59.14 -19.11 28.42
C MET A 1 59.11 -18.42 27.07
N LYS A 2 59.72 -17.25 27.06
CA LYS A 2 60.21 -16.39 25.97
C LYS A 2 59.22 -15.83 24.97
N ASN A 3 58.90 -14.54 25.22
CA ASN A 3 58.53 -13.52 24.25
C ASN A 3 59.63 -13.32 23.22
N GLU A 4 59.27 -13.14 21.96
CA GLU A 4 60.10 -12.43 20.99
C GLU A 4 59.29 -11.31 20.36
N GLU A 5 59.67 -10.10 20.70
CA GLU A 5 59.30 -8.82 20.06
C GLU A 5 60.01 -8.75 18.70
N ILE A 6 59.24 -8.48 17.66
CA ILE A 6 59.81 -8.06 16.36
C ILE A 6 59.61 -6.54 16.25
N ARG A 7 60.71 -5.82 16.37
CA ARG A 7 60.83 -4.38 16.08
C ARG A 7 60.93 -4.21 14.58
N PHE A 8 59.99 -3.44 14.00
CA PHE A 8 60.21 -2.87 12.68
C PHE A 8 60.91 -1.53 12.77
N SER A 9 62.15 -1.48 12.34
CA SER A 9 62.85 -0.28 11.92
C SER A 9 62.85 -0.28 10.38
N ASP A 10 62.20 0.72 9.77
CA ASP A 10 62.92 1.46 8.75
C ASP A 10 62.24 2.77 8.33
N ARG A 11 62.99 3.84 8.57
CA ARG A 11 62.67 5.18 8.10
C ARG A 11 63.44 5.46 6.81
N ARG A 12 63.13 4.84 5.68
CA ARG A 12 63.75 5.22 4.41
C ARG A 12 62.87 5.18 3.19
N GLU A 13 61.59 4.84 3.28
CA GLU A 13 60.68 4.84 2.13
C GLU A 13 59.76 6.08 2.02
N SER A 14 59.78 7.03 2.92
CA SER A 14 58.88 8.19 2.88
C SER A 14 59.38 9.39 2.05
N GLN A 15 60.58 9.31 1.52
CA GLN A 15 61.13 10.44 0.75
C GLN A 15 60.90 10.28 -0.79
N TRP A 16 60.75 9.05 -1.26
CA TRP A 16 60.56 8.73 -2.67
C TRP A 16 59.12 9.04 -3.17
N LEU A 17 58.16 8.92 -2.30
CA LEU A 17 56.74 9.21 -2.62
C LEU A 17 56.38 10.70 -2.62
N ARG A 18 57.21 11.55 -2.07
CA ARG A 18 56.94 13.02 -2.02
C ARG A 18 57.44 13.78 -3.25
N GLU A 19 58.31 13.24 -4.05
CA GLU A 19 58.80 13.88 -5.29
C GLU A 19 58.04 13.52 -6.53
N LEU A 20 57.13 12.54 -6.48
CA LEU A 20 56.27 12.12 -7.60
C LEU A 20 54.92 12.81 -7.70
N ILE A 21 54.58 13.64 -6.70
CA ILE A 21 53.33 14.42 -6.71
C ILE A 21 53.68 15.86 -7.11
N ASN A 22 54.02 16.03 -8.37
CA ASN A 22 54.23 17.37 -8.95
C ASN A 22 52.88 18.00 -9.17
N GLU A 23 52.63 19.20 -8.59
CA GLU A 23 51.37 19.97 -8.65
C GLU A 23 50.74 20.09 -10.04
N LYS A 24 51.52 19.92 -11.08
CA LYS A 24 51.03 19.91 -12.47
C LYS A 24 50.17 18.69 -12.84
N TRP A 25 50.37 17.53 -12.18
CA TRP A 25 49.55 16.35 -12.43
C TRP A 25 48.16 16.47 -11.79
N PHE A 26 48.04 17.13 -10.64
CA PHE A 26 46.73 17.41 -10.02
C PHE A 26 45.89 18.38 -10.86
N ALA A 27 46.52 19.33 -11.51
CA ALA A 27 45.83 20.25 -12.43
C ALA A 27 45.32 19.50 -13.68
N TYR A 28 46.09 18.58 -14.23
CA TYR A 28 45.67 17.79 -15.39
C TYR A 28 44.59 16.75 -15.06
N ILE A 29 44.66 16.09 -13.86
CA ILE A 29 43.64 15.17 -13.39
C ILE A 29 42.35 15.95 -13.06
N GLY A 30 42.46 17.12 -12.44
CA GLY A 30 41.31 17.98 -12.16
C GLY A 30 40.60 18.47 -13.43
N VAL A 31 41.35 18.85 -14.47
CA VAL A 31 40.78 19.25 -15.78
C VAL A 31 40.19 18.06 -16.53
N LEU A 32 40.78 16.87 -16.42
CA LEU A 32 40.22 15.64 -16.99
C LEU A 32 38.96 15.16 -16.27
N ILE A 33 38.85 15.28 -14.94
CA ILE A 33 37.65 14.94 -14.18
C ILE A 33 36.53 15.95 -14.42
N VAL A 34 36.85 17.23 -14.56
CA VAL A 34 35.85 18.27 -14.89
C VAL A 34 35.32 18.11 -16.33
N SER A 35 36.12 17.61 -17.26
CA SER A 35 35.67 17.35 -18.63
C SER A 35 34.81 16.09 -18.80
N PHE A 36 34.76 15.19 -17.79
CA PHE A 36 33.85 14.02 -17.79
C PHE A 36 32.49 14.31 -17.12
N LEU A 37 32.30 15.48 -16.50
CA LEU A 37 31.03 15.86 -15.85
C LEU A 37 30.14 16.77 -16.73
N VAL A 38 30.54 17.05 -17.97
CA VAL A 38 29.61 17.61 -18.93
C VAL A 38 28.74 16.46 -19.44
N SER A 39 27.66 16.15 -18.74
CA SER A 39 26.54 15.40 -19.30
C SER A 39 26.13 16.13 -20.58
N CYS A 40 26.49 15.57 -21.75
CA CYS A 40 26.01 16.09 -23.03
C CYS A 40 24.48 15.87 -23.06
N THR A 41 23.73 16.86 -22.61
CA THR A 41 22.32 16.97 -22.95
C THR A 41 22.22 17.14 -24.46
N GLU A 42 21.67 16.16 -25.12
CA GLU A 42 21.41 16.22 -26.54
C GLU A 42 20.30 17.26 -26.79
N THR A 43 20.53 18.23 -27.68
CA THR A 43 19.48 19.19 -28.02
C THR A 43 18.37 18.51 -28.81
N VAL A 44 17.11 18.78 -28.41
CA VAL A 44 15.93 18.30 -29.13
C VAL A 44 15.67 19.23 -30.33
N ASP A 45 16.46 19.02 -31.41
CA ASP A 45 16.32 19.78 -32.61
C ASP A 45 15.39 19.07 -33.61
N ASN A 46 14.55 19.85 -34.31
CA ASN A 46 13.67 19.37 -35.38
C ASN A 46 12.71 18.23 -34.96
N ALA A 47 12.19 18.26 -33.73
CA ALA A 47 11.20 17.29 -33.30
C ALA A 47 9.92 17.34 -34.14
N VAL A 48 9.45 16.17 -34.59
CA VAL A 48 8.17 16.05 -35.27
C VAL A 48 7.05 16.25 -34.25
N LEU A 49 6.13 17.17 -34.53
CA LEU A 49 4.99 17.42 -33.63
C LEU A 49 3.96 16.33 -33.81
N SER A 50 3.48 15.76 -32.69
CA SER A 50 2.41 14.80 -32.62
C SER A 50 1.20 15.38 -31.88
N ASP A 51 0.01 15.22 -32.44
CA ASP A 51 -1.24 15.58 -31.77
C ASP A 51 -1.67 14.55 -30.71
N LYS A 52 -0.94 13.44 -30.57
CA LYS A 52 -1.22 12.38 -29.60
C LYS A 52 -0.58 12.71 -28.25
N MET A 53 -1.22 12.24 -27.18
CA MET A 53 -0.60 12.15 -25.87
C MET A 53 0.50 11.07 -25.89
N PRO A 54 1.59 11.22 -25.11
CA PRO A 54 2.53 10.12 -24.92
C PRO A 54 1.83 8.98 -24.18
N THR A 55 2.04 7.75 -24.63
CA THR A 55 1.69 6.56 -23.83
C THR A 55 2.81 6.36 -22.82
N ILE A 56 2.52 6.55 -21.55
CA ILE A 56 3.51 6.44 -20.48
C ILE A 56 3.15 5.31 -19.49
N PHE A 57 4.16 4.67 -18.94
CA PHE A 57 4.01 3.71 -17.85
C PHE A 57 4.88 4.11 -16.65
N PRO A 58 4.32 4.24 -15.44
CA PRO A 58 2.87 4.15 -15.15
C PRO A 58 2.04 5.27 -15.78
N ASP A 59 0.72 5.05 -15.93
CA ASP A 59 -0.20 6.06 -16.47
C ASP A 59 -0.48 7.16 -15.43
N TYR A 60 0.33 8.20 -15.48
CA TYR A 60 0.22 9.37 -14.61
C TYR A 60 -0.49 10.57 -15.26
N VAL A 61 -1.04 10.41 -16.46
CA VAL A 61 -1.75 11.49 -17.15
C VAL A 61 -3.03 11.86 -16.38
N GLY A 62 -3.15 13.13 -15.98
CA GLY A 62 -4.34 13.65 -15.31
C GLY A 62 -4.55 13.21 -13.86
N VAL A 63 -3.55 12.61 -13.23
CA VAL A 63 -3.63 12.20 -11.83
C VAL A 63 -3.50 13.39 -10.87
N THR A 64 -4.04 13.23 -9.66
CA THR A 64 -3.83 14.16 -8.54
C THR A 64 -2.87 13.53 -7.57
N ILE A 65 -1.79 14.23 -7.21
CA ILE A 65 -0.72 13.75 -6.34
C ILE A 65 -0.63 14.58 -5.05
N PRO A 66 -0.16 14.00 -3.92
CA PRO A 66 0.15 14.78 -2.73
C PRO A 66 1.45 15.57 -2.93
N ALA A 67 1.57 16.71 -2.24
CA ALA A 67 2.73 17.59 -2.36
C ALA A 67 4.04 16.98 -1.82
N THR A 68 3.97 15.83 -1.16
CA THR A 68 5.11 15.15 -0.51
C THR A 68 5.45 13.80 -1.15
N ILE A 69 4.87 13.46 -2.30
CA ILE A 69 5.11 12.16 -2.95
C ILE A 69 6.51 12.06 -3.57
N ALA A 70 7.06 10.86 -3.59
CA ALA A 70 8.28 10.53 -4.33
C ALA A 70 8.15 10.91 -5.82
N PRO A 71 9.25 11.12 -6.54
CA PRO A 71 9.23 11.43 -7.96
C PRO A 71 8.36 10.48 -8.77
N MET A 72 7.50 11.05 -9.61
CA MET A 72 6.59 10.32 -10.49
C MET A 72 7.32 9.88 -11.77
N ASN A 73 8.35 9.07 -11.59
CA ASN A 73 9.17 8.56 -12.69
C ASN A 73 8.33 7.70 -13.64
N PHE A 74 8.53 7.83 -14.94
CA PHE A 74 7.78 7.08 -15.95
C PHE A 74 8.62 6.77 -17.19
N ASN A 75 8.24 5.68 -17.88
CA ASN A 75 8.72 5.35 -19.22
C ASN A 75 7.75 5.91 -20.27
N VAL A 76 8.25 6.23 -21.44
CA VAL A 76 7.42 6.35 -22.65
C VAL A 76 7.41 4.99 -23.32
N GLU A 77 6.21 4.46 -23.59
CA GLU A 77 6.05 3.14 -24.18
C GLU A 77 6.34 3.13 -25.67
N GLY A 78 6.75 1.98 -26.19
CA GLY A 78 7.16 1.76 -27.56
C GLY A 78 8.67 1.55 -27.68
N ASP A 79 9.15 1.60 -28.90
CA ASP A 79 10.59 1.50 -29.23
C ASP A 79 11.24 2.89 -29.07
N VAL A 80 11.51 3.26 -27.82
CA VAL A 80 12.05 4.57 -27.43
C VAL A 80 13.46 4.40 -26.87
N ASP A 81 14.43 5.05 -27.53
CA ASP A 81 15.84 5.05 -27.12
C ASP A 81 16.09 6.06 -25.99
N LYS A 82 15.42 7.21 -26.04
CA LYS A 82 15.67 8.33 -25.14
C LYS A 82 14.45 9.22 -25.00
N VAL A 83 14.27 9.78 -23.81
CA VAL A 83 13.24 10.79 -23.54
C VAL A 83 13.87 12.10 -23.12
N ASP A 84 13.15 13.18 -23.40
CA ASP A 84 13.44 14.52 -22.94
C ASP A 84 12.15 15.11 -22.39
N VAL A 85 12.15 15.43 -21.09
CA VAL A 85 10.95 15.84 -20.37
C VAL A 85 11.18 17.15 -19.64
N VAL A 86 10.33 18.14 -19.94
CA VAL A 86 10.27 19.42 -19.22
C VAL A 86 8.99 19.46 -18.41
N VAL A 87 9.11 19.78 -17.12
CA VAL A 87 7.98 19.90 -16.19
C VAL A 87 7.88 21.32 -15.69
N LYS A 88 6.73 21.99 -15.91
CA LYS A 88 6.48 23.39 -15.48
C LYS A 88 5.35 23.45 -14.45
N GLY A 89 5.63 24.12 -13.35
CA GLY A 89 4.62 24.38 -12.32
C GLY A 89 3.73 25.58 -12.66
N SER A 90 2.43 25.46 -12.45
CA SER A 90 1.45 26.54 -12.66
C SER A 90 1.64 27.75 -11.74
N LYS A 91 2.34 27.57 -10.63
CA LYS A 91 2.71 28.62 -9.67
C LYS A 91 4.19 29.01 -9.77
N GLY A 92 4.87 28.52 -10.80
CA GLY A 92 6.29 28.73 -11.05
C GLY A 92 7.14 27.48 -10.78
N GLY A 93 8.40 27.61 -11.17
CA GLY A 93 9.37 26.51 -11.16
C GLY A 93 9.29 25.64 -12.41
N GLU A 94 10.43 25.11 -12.76
CA GLU A 94 10.62 24.23 -13.91
C GLU A 94 11.72 23.23 -13.60
N MET A 95 11.59 22.01 -14.10
CA MET A 95 12.66 21.02 -14.11
C MET A 95 12.76 20.35 -15.48
N HIS A 96 13.95 19.88 -15.82
CA HIS A 96 14.25 19.25 -17.10
C HIS A 96 15.05 17.97 -16.84
N VAL A 97 14.62 16.87 -17.45
CA VAL A 97 15.33 15.59 -17.39
C VAL A 97 15.45 14.99 -18.77
N GLN A 98 16.56 14.29 -19.00
CA GLN A 98 16.82 13.57 -20.24
C GLN A 98 17.49 12.22 -19.90
N GLY A 99 17.02 11.12 -20.48
CA GLY A 99 17.52 9.79 -20.18
C GLY A 99 16.79 8.69 -20.94
N GLU A 100 16.97 7.45 -20.54
CA GLU A 100 16.22 6.30 -21.06
C GLU A 100 14.74 6.36 -20.62
N TYR A 101 14.47 6.97 -19.48
CA TYR A 101 13.14 7.25 -18.93
C TYR A 101 13.16 8.58 -18.17
N ALA A 102 11.98 9.07 -17.80
CA ALA A 102 11.86 10.27 -16.97
C ALA A 102 12.24 9.93 -15.53
N ASP A 103 13.49 10.22 -15.15
CA ASP A 103 14.06 10.01 -13.80
C ASP A 103 14.28 11.37 -13.14
N PHE A 104 13.34 11.79 -12.30
CA PHE A 104 13.38 13.09 -11.66
C PHE A 104 14.26 13.07 -10.41
N ASN A 105 15.09 14.12 -10.26
CA ASN A 105 15.86 14.33 -9.03
C ASN A 105 14.91 14.54 -7.84
N LEU A 106 15.19 13.91 -6.70
CA LEU A 106 14.34 13.92 -5.52
C LEU A 106 14.10 15.32 -4.95
N ASP A 107 15.17 16.10 -4.78
CA ASP A 107 15.10 17.41 -4.13
C ASP A 107 14.44 18.45 -5.05
N ASP A 108 14.77 18.43 -6.34
CA ASP A 108 14.16 19.30 -7.36
C ASP A 108 12.66 18.98 -7.51
N TRP A 109 12.31 17.69 -7.51
CA TRP A 109 10.92 17.24 -7.55
C TRP A 109 10.13 17.74 -6.35
N HIS A 110 10.63 17.53 -5.14
CA HIS A 110 9.97 18.01 -3.92
C HIS A 110 9.79 19.52 -3.90
N SER A 111 10.82 20.26 -4.31
CA SER A 111 10.76 21.71 -4.40
C SER A 111 9.68 22.19 -5.37
N LEU A 112 9.63 21.58 -6.57
CA LEU A 112 8.66 21.91 -7.59
C LEU A 112 7.23 21.56 -7.16
N VAL A 113 7.00 20.35 -6.63
CA VAL A 113 5.67 19.89 -6.22
C VAL A 113 5.15 20.70 -5.04
N ALA A 114 5.98 20.92 -4.00
CA ALA A 114 5.60 21.71 -2.83
C ALA A 114 5.21 23.15 -3.18
N SER A 115 5.96 23.82 -4.07
CA SER A 115 5.66 25.17 -4.51
C SER A 115 4.35 25.25 -5.34
N ASN A 116 3.91 24.13 -5.90
CA ASN A 116 2.70 24.04 -6.73
C ASN A 116 1.50 23.39 -6.02
N LYS A 117 1.53 23.26 -4.70
CA LYS A 117 0.41 22.73 -3.91
C LYS A 117 -0.91 23.46 -4.23
N GLY A 118 -1.97 22.70 -4.54
CA GLY A 118 -3.27 23.22 -5.00
C GLY A 118 -3.24 23.80 -6.41
N GLY A 119 -2.18 23.53 -7.19
CA GLY A 119 -2.01 23.89 -8.59
C GLY A 119 -1.83 22.65 -9.46
N LYS A 120 -1.06 22.81 -10.55
CA LYS A 120 -0.78 21.73 -11.48
C LYS A 120 0.64 21.80 -12.01
N LEU A 121 1.12 20.68 -12.53
CA LEU A 121 2.36 20.51 -13.27
C LEU A 121 2.01 20.17 -14.71
N THR A 122 2.63 20.85 -15.66
CA THR A 122 2.48 20.58 -17.11
C THR A 122 3.74 19.88 -17.59
N PHE A 123 3.59 18.74 -18.23
CA PHE A 123 4.65 17.90 -18.77
C PHE A 123 4.72 18.04 -20.29
N THR A 124 5.85 18.50 -20.79
CA THR A 124 6.20 18.44 -22.21
C THR A 124 7.15 17.26 -22.40
N VAL A 125 6.74 16.29 -23.23
CA VAL A 125 7.50 15.06 -23.47
C VAL A 125 7.93 14.96 -24.91
N CYS A 126 9.23 14.77 -25.12
CA CYS A 126 9.80 14.36 -26.39
C CYS A 126 10.40 12.95 -26.23
N ALA A 127 10.21 12.10 -27.23
CA ALA A 127 10.82 10.76 -27.27
C ALA A 127 11.59 10.58 -28.58
N LYS A 128 12.74 9.92 -28.49
CA LYS A 128 13.61 9.60 -29.61
C LYS A 128 13.45 8.13 -29.98
N SER A 129 13.15 7.88 -31.24
CA SER A 129 13.08 6.54 -31.84
C SER A 129 13.79 6.57 -33.18
N ASP A 130 14.65 5.60 -33.49
CA ASP A 130 15.39 5.53 -34.75
C ASP A 130 16.11 6.85 -35.07
N GLY A 131 16.69 7.50 -34.09
CA GLY A 131 17.44 8.74 -34.23
C GLY A 131 16.59 10.02 -34.46
N ARG A 132 15.25 9.93 -34.40
CA ARG A 132 14.32 11.05 -34.63
C ARG A 132 13.56 11.40 -33.37
N TRP A 133 13.46 12.71 -33.05
CA TRP A 133 12.67 13.21 -31.97
C TRP A 133 11.20 13.41 -32.37
N THR A 134 10.26 12.95 -31.51
CA THR A 134 8.83 13.25 -31.59
C THR A 134 8.43 14.01 -30.33
N ARG A 135 7.85 15.21 -30.48
CA ARG A 135 7.24 15.96 -29.39
C ARG A 135 5.75 15.64 -29.34
N TYR A 136 5.31 15.08 -28.19
CA TYR A 136 3.92 14.78 -27.93
C TYR A 136 3.13 15.99 -27.44
N ARG A 137 1.80 15.87 -27.40
CA ARG A 137 0.93 16.82 -26.75
C ARG A 137 1.21 16.83 -25.25
N ASP A 138 1.26 18.02 -24.66
CA ASP A 138 1.48 18.18 -23.23
C ASP A 138 0.35 17.53 -22.41
N PHE A 139 0.71 16.99 -21.24
CA PHE A 139 -0.27 16.50 -20.27
C PHE A 139 -0.07 17.16 -18.91
N GLU A 140 -1.04 16.99 -18.00
CA GLU A 140 -1.04 17.63 -16.71
C GLU A 140 -1.12 16.59 -15.57
N MET A 141 -0.47 16.91 -14.44
CA MET A 141 -0.73 16.32 -13.13
C MET A 141 -1.18 17.44 -12.19
N TYR A 142 -2.10 17.13 -11.28
CA TYR A 142 -2.60 18.09 -10.31
C TYR A 142 -1.95 17.85 -8.95
N VAL A 143 -1.56 18.92 -8.26
CA VAL A 143 -1.03 18.83 -6.90
C VAL A 143 -2.16 19.13 -5.91
N SER A 144 -2.51 18.17 -5.09
CA SER A 144 -3.60 18.29 -4.14
C SER A 144 -3.38 19.44 -3.15
N LYS A 145 -4.48 20.07 -2.74
CA LYS A 145 -4.49 20.98 -1.58
C LYS A 145 -4.47 20.24 -0.23
N TYR A 146 -4.88 18.96 -0.23
CA TYR A 146 -4.92 18.11 0.96
C TYR A 146 -3.56 17.49 1.22
N ASP A 147 -3.07 17.64 2.45
CA ASP A 147 -1.82 17.03 2.88
C ASP A 147 -1.99 15.53 3.09
N MET A 148 -1.02 14.78 2.61
CA MET A 148 -0.77 13.42 3.07
C MET A 148 0.22 13.53 4.24
N LYS A 149 -0.26 13.22 5.45
CA LYS A 149 0.52 13.40 6.70
C LYS A 149 1.36 12.17 7.04
N ASP A 150 1.06 11.04 6.41
CA ASP A 150 1.77 9.80 6.64
C ASP A 150 3.11 9.83 5.91
N TYR A 151 4.19 9.45 6.59
CA TYR A 151 5.53 9.40 5.99
C TYR A 151 5.73 8.16 5.12
N GLY A 152 4.93 7.11 5.36
CA GLY A 152 5.06 5.83 4.70
C GLY A 152 3.84 4.94 4.91
N LEU A 153 3.96 3.74 4.43
CA LEU A 153 2.97 2.68 4.63
C LEU A 153 3.67 1.35 4.86
N THR A 154 2.97 0.43 5.50
CA THR A 154 3.38 -0.96 5.64
C THR A 154 2.50 -1.82 4.76
N TYR A 155 3.07 -2.87 4.18
CA TYR A 155 2.33 -3.81 3.35
C TYR A 155 2.95 -5.20 3.37
N ARG A 156 2.18 -6.16 3.00
CA ARG A 156 2.62 -7.53 2.81
C ARG A 156 2.95 -7.77 1.34
N ARG A 157 4.19 -8.23 1.08
CA ARG A 157 4.58 -8.78 -0.23
C ARG A 157 4.51 -10.29 -0.19
N ILE A 158 3.96 -10.88 -1.22
CA ILE A 158 3.78 -12.33 -1.34
C ILE A 158 3.91 -12.74 -2.80
N ALA A 159 4.53 -13.90 -3.06
CA ALA A 159 4.49 -14.55 -4.35
C ALA A 159 3.03 -14.86 -4.76
N PRO A 160 2.74 -14.97 -6.06
CA PRO A 160 1.44 -15.39 -6.55
C PRO A 160 0.96 -16.68 -5.86
N GLY A 161 -0.35 -16.86 -5.75
CA GLY A 161 -0.95 -17.94 -4.93
C GLY A 161 -0.60 -19.39 -5.31
N TYR A 162 0.07 -19.62 -6.44
CA TYR A 162 0.60 -20.93 -6.83
C TYR A 162 2.02 -21.20 -6.30
N GLU A 163 2.71 -20.22 -5.73
CA GLU A 163 4.00 -20.38 -5.05
C GLU A 163 3.80 -20.37 -3.53
N VAL A 164 3.64 -21.55 -2.97
CA VAL A 164 3.39 -21.71 -1.53
C VAL A 164 4.65 -21.43 -0.73
N TYR A 165 4.61 -20.40 0.12
CA TYR A 165 5.67 -20.04 1.09
C TYR A 165 7.07 -19.80 0.51
N SER A 166 7.20 -19.41 -0.76
CA SER A 166 8.52 -19.16 -1.36
C SER A 166 9.21 -17.99 -0.67
N HIS A 167 8.76 -16.79 -0.88
CA HIS A 167 9.27 -15.58 -0.23
C HIS A 167 8.12 -14.60 0.03
N MET A 168 7.96 -14.21 1.27
CA MET A 168 6.97 -13.21 1.68
C MET A 168 7.45 -12.47 2.91
N GLY A 169 6.94 -11.26 3.10
CA GLY A 169 7.27 -10.47 4.26
C GLY A 169 6.35 -9.28 4.44
N LEU A 170 6.51 -8.62 5.57
CA LEU A 170 5.99 -7.29 5.84
C LEU A 170 7.10 -6.28 5.61
N TYR A 171 6.77 -5.24 4.87
CA TYR A 171 7.70 -4.19 4.47
C TYR A 171 7.16 -2.82 4.85
N GLU A 172 8.06 -1.92 5.16
CA GLU A 172 7.80 -0.50 5.34
C GLU A 172 8.34 0.24 4.12
N ARG A 173 7.54 1.13 3.55
CA ARG A 173 7.86 1.92 2.36
C ARG A 173 7.59 3.39 2.63
N ARG A 174 8.57 4.24 2.42
CA ARG A 174 8.38 5.69 2.49
C ARG A 174 7.60 6.18 1.27
N LEU A 175 6.79 7.21 1.47
CA LEU A 175 5.99 7.81 0.39
C LEU A 175 6.67 9.01 -0.26
N ASP A 176 7.60 9.65 0.46
CA ASP A 176 8.34 10.82 0.00
C ASP A 176 9.60 10.48 -0.84
N ASN A 177 10.04 9.24 -0.77
CA ASN A 177 11.18 8.72 -1.53
C ASN A 177 10.96 7.25 -1.93
N PHE A 178 12.01 6.55 -2.32
CA PHE A 178 11.91 5.15 -2.78
C PHE A 178 12.39 4.12 -1.74
N ASP A 179 12.66 4.55 -0.49
CA ASP A 179 13.18 3.66 0.54
C ASP A 179 12.13 2.62 0.97
N GLU A 180 12.52 1.36 0.88
CA GLU A 180 11.76 0.22 1.34
C GLU A 180 12.64 -0.64 2.24
N ARG A 181 12.11 -1.12 3.36
CA ARG A 181 12.82 -2.07 4.24
C ARG A 181 11.89 -3.17 4.72
N ALA A 182 12.44 -4.37 4.89
CA ALA A 182 11.72 -5.46 5.50
C ALA A 182 11.54 -5.21 7.02
N ILE A 183 10.32 -5.42 7.51
CA ILE A 183 10.01 -5.49 8.94
C ILE A 183 10.29 -6.92 9.41
N ILE A 184 9.78 -7.91 8.66
CA ILE A 184 9.98 -9.33 8.89
C ILE A 184 9.77 -10.11 7.60
N GLU A 185 10.58 -11.14 7.37
CA GLU A 185 10.44 -12.06 6.24
C GLU A 185 10.29 -13.51 6.72
N ASN A 186 9.52 -14.30 5.98
CA ASN A 186 9.26 -15.69 6.34
C ASN A 186 10.52 -16.59 6.26
N THR A 187 11.55 -16.15 5.55
CA THR A 187 12.84 -16.83 5.43
C THR A 187 13.64 -16.83 6.73
N GLN A 188 13.33 -15.96 7.68
CA GLN A 188 13.99 -15.90 9.00
C GLN A 188 13.69 -17.13 9.87
N VAL A 189 12.51 -17.75 9.69
CA VAL A 189 12.12 -18.96 10.39
C VAL A 189 11.48 -19.94 9.41
N PRO A 190 12.02 -21.14 9.19
CA PRO A 190 11.45 -22.13 8.29
C PRO A 190 9.98 -22.46 8.61
N GLY A 191 9.16 -22.59 7.57
CA GLY A 191 7.74 -22.92 7.72
C GLY A 191 6.87 -21.76 8.26
N MET A 192 7.42 -20.56 8.41
CA MET A 192 6.70 -19.37 8.85
C MET A 192 6.01 -18.69 7.67
N CYS A 193 4.79 -18.18 7.92
CA CYS A 193 4.08 -17.26 7.05
C CYS A 193 3.68 -16.03 7.87
N VAL A 194 3.97 -14.82 7.36
CA VAL A 194 3.53 -13.56 7.99
C VAL A 194 2.31 -13.02 7.27
N ASN A 195 1.34 -12.53 8.03
CA ASN A 195 0.04 -12.13 7.51
C ASN A 195 -0.59 -11.02 8.37
N CYS A 196 -1.74 -10.49 7.96
CA CYS A 196 -2.63 -9.61 8.70
C CYS A 196 -1.91 -8.68 9.67
N HIS A 197 -1.59 -7.49 9.25
CA HIS A 197 -0.93 -6.49 10.08
C HIS A 197 -1.72 -5.18 10.09
N THR A 198 -1.54 -4.40 11.13
CA THR A 198 -2.08 -3.04 11.21
C THR A 198 -1.36 -2.23 12.30
N SER A 199 -1.30 -0.92 12.13
CA SER A 199 -0.82 0.03 13.13
C SER A 199 -1.97 0.85 13.70
N CYS A 200 -1.86 1.24 14.97
CA CYS A 200 -2.83 2.12 15.62
C CYS A 200 -2.68 3.55 15.10
N LYS A 201 -3.69 4.07 14.38
CA LYS A 201 -3.67 5.44 13.83
C LYS A 201 -2.36 5.77 13.09
N THR A 202 -1.91 4.86 12.25
CA THR A 202 -0.65 4.99 11.50
C THR A 202 0.64 5.09 12.37
N ASN A 203 0.53 4.82 13.68
CA ASN A 203 1.66 4.84 14.59
C ASN A 203 2.42 3.51 14.60
N PRO A 204 3.68 3.44 14.11
CA PRO A 204 4.47 2.20 14.05
C PRO A 204 4.90 1.65 15.42
N ASP A 205 4.75 2.43 16.50
CA ASP A 205 5.03 1.97 17.87
C ASP A 205 3.90 1.13 18.48
N ASN A 206 2.70 1.22 17.90
CA ASN A 206 1.56 0.36 18.21
C ASN A 206 1.21 -0.44 16.97
N PHE A 207 1.79 -1.63 16.86
CA PHE A 207 1.74 -2.47 15.68
C PHE A 207 1.37 -3.91 16.03
N VAL A 208 0.57 -4.54 15.21
CA VAL A 208 0.20 -5.95 15.35
C VAL A 208 0.36 -6.66 14.01
N PHE A 209 0.84 -7.90 14.07
CA PHE A 209 0.81 -8.81 12.93
C PHE A 209 0.66 -10.27 13.36
N HIS A 210 0.18 -11.10 12.44
CA HIS A 210 -0.08 -12.50 12.68
C HIS A 210 0.95 -13.39 11.97
N ILE A 211 1.47 -14.38 12.71
CA ILE A 211 2.39 -15.41 12.22
C ILE A 211 1.60 -16.71 12.10
N ARG A 212 1.69 -17.37 10.95
CA ARG A 212 1.14 -18.72 10.70
C ARG A 212 2.27 -19.73 10.55
N GLY A 213 1.92 -21.01 10.65
CA GLY A 213 2.86 -22.14 10.57
C GLY A 213 3.15 -22.73 11.95
N ASP A 214 4.24 -23.49 12.07
CA ASP A 214 4.59 -24.26 13.28
C ASP A 214 4.80 -23.38 14.52
N HIS A 215 5.19 -22.12 14.30
CA HIS A 215 5.38 -21.09 15.33
C HIS A 215 4.27 -20.05 15.35
N GLY A 216 3.04 -20.47 14.98
CA GLY A 216 1.89 -19.55 14.85
C GLY A 216 1.61 -18.77 16.14
N ALA A 217 1.57 -17.44 16.03
CA ALA A 217 1.28 -16.50 17.10
C ALA A 217 0.86 -15.15 16.52
N THR A 218 0.27 -14.29 17.35
CA THR A 218 0.05 -12.89 17.00
C THR A 218 1.00 -12.03 17.82
N LEU A 219 1.87 -11.26 17.14
CA LEU A 219 2.74 -10.31 17.80
C LEU A 219 2.00 -8.98 17.96
N VAL A 220 2.01 -8.45 19.17
CA VAL A 220 1.49 -7.11 19.50
C VAL A 220 2.64 -6.27 20.06
N LYS A 221 2.95 -5.16 19.41
CA LYS A 221 3.86 -4.12 19.91
C LYS A 221 3.02 -2.96 20.44
N SER A 222 3.19 -2.59 21.70
CA SER A 222 2.50 -1.46 22.32
C SER A 222 3.32 -0.89 23.48
N GLY A 223 3.42 0.45 23.56
CA GLY A 223 4.14 1.12 24.63
C GLY A 223 5.61 0.68 24.77
N GLY A 224 6.28 0.39 23.65
CA GLY A 224 7.66 -0.08 23.62
C GLY A 224 7.87 -1.55 24.02
N LYS A 225 6.80 -2.30 24.31
CA LYS A 225 6.83 -3.73 24.64
C LYS A 225 6.33 -4.55 23.46
N CYS A 226 6.87 -5.77 23.31
CA CYS A 226 6.40 -6.76 22.34
C CYS A 226 5.85 -7.98 23.09
N GLU A 227 4.67 -8.43 22.70
CA GLU A 227 3.99 -9.58 23.26
C GLU A 227 3.63 -10.57 22.16
N LEU A 228 3.82 -11.86 22.42
CA LEU A 228 3.37 -12.95 21.55
C LEU A 228 2.12 -13.60 22.13
N LEU A 229 0.99 -13.37 21.49
CA LEU A 229 -0.28 -13.93 21.88
C LEU A 229 -0.50 -15.31 21.23
N LYS A 230 -0.73 -16.31 22.06
CA LYS A 230 -1.17 -17.65 21.65
C LYS A 230 -2.58 -17.87 22.18
N ALA A 231 -3.57 -17.32 21.49
CA ALA A 231 -4.93 -17.21 22.01
C ALA A 231 -5.81 -18.46 21.77
N LYS A 232 -5.28 -19.54 21.21
CA LYS A 232 -6.06 -20.78 21.04
C LYS A 232 -6.48 -21.35 22.40
N ASN A 233 -7.78 -21.45 22.59
CA ASN A 233 -8.42 -22.05 23.76
C ASN A 233 -9.78 -22.64 23.33
N ASP A 234 -10.58 -23.09 24.28
CA ASP A 234 -11.90 -23.69 23.99
C ASP A 234 -12.88 -22.71 23.31
N SER A 235 -12.72 -21.41 23.54
CA SER A 235 -13.55 -20.37 22.96
C SER A 235 -13.00 -19.84 21.63
N ILE A 236 -11.67 -19.88 21.43
CA ILE A 236 -10.99 -19.38 20.21
C ILE A 236 -10.28 -20.55 19.53
N LYS A 237 -10.92 -21.14 18.55
CA LYS A 237 -10.39 -22.31 17.82
C LYS A 237 -9.51 -21.96 16.63
N GLY A 238 -9.73 -20.78 16.00
CA GLY A 238 -9.02 -20.29 14.82
C GLY A 238 -7.79 -19.44 15.14
N SER A 239 -7.17 -18.92 14.09
CA SER A 239 -6.09 -17.94 14.19
C SER A 239 -6.68 -16.54 14.43
N MET A 240 -5.99 -15.72 15.22
CA MET A 240 -6.32 -14.29 15.40
C MET A 240 -5.90 -13.53 14.13
N VAL A 241 -6.87 -13.19 13.29
CA VAL A 241 -6.63 -12.53 12.00
C VAL A 241 -7.43 -11.24 11.88
N TYR A 242 -7.16 -10.46 10.84
CA TYR A 242 -7.82 -9.18 10.54
C TYR A 242 -7.85 -8.22 11.73
N PRO A 243 -6.67 -7.94 12.34
CA PRO A 243 -6.58 -7.03 13.47
C PRO A 243 -7.00 -5.62 13.10
N TYR A 244 -7.66 -4.94 14.07
CA TYR A 244 -7.92 -3.51 13.97
C TYR A 244 -7.85 -2.86 15.35
N TRP A 245 -7.03 -1.81 15.48
CA TRP A 245 -6.85 -1.11 16.72
C TRP A 245 -8.05 -0.22 17.07
N HIS A 246 -8.41 -0.23 18.34
CA HIS A 246 -9.23 0.84 18.91
C HIS A 246 -8.42 2.16 18.91
N PRO A 247 -9.05 3.32 18.64
CA PRO A 247 -8.34 4.60 18.52
C PRO A 247 -7.60 5.05 19.79
N SER A 248 -7.93 4.49 20.97
CA SER A 248 -7.19 4.74 22.22
C SER A 248 -5.88 3.95 22.32
N GLY A 249 -5.68 2.92 21.51
CA GLY A 249 -4.57 1.97 21.64
C GLY A 249 -4.72 0.94 22.76
N LYS A 250 -5.84 0.96 23.54
CA LYS A 250 -6.09 0.02 24.64
C LYS A 250 -6.63 -1.33 24.18
N TYR A 251 -7.30 -1.35 23.04
CA TYR A 251 -7.96 -2.55 22.53
C TYR A 251 -7.54 -2.83 21.09
N CYS A 252 -7.53 -4.10 20.73
CA CYS A 252 -7.42 -4.55 19.36
C CYS A 252 -8.51 -5.57 19.05
N ALA A 253 -9.30 -5.32 18.02
CA ALA A 253 -10.31 -6.25 17.55
C ALA A 253 -9.69 -7.26 16.59
N PHE A 254 -10.20 -8.49 16.61
CA PHE A 254 -9.79 -9.59 15.75
C PHE A 254 -10.97 -10.40 15.29
N SER A 255 -10.81 -11.15 14.21
CA SER A 255 -11.65 -12.32 13.97
C SER A 255 -10.84 -13.60 14.06
N THR A 256 -11.53 -14.72 14.37
CA THR A 256 -10.97 -16.05 14.20
C THR A 256 -11.55 -16.63 12.94
N ASN A 257 -10.71 -17.07 12.02
CA ASN A 257 -11.20 -17.61 10.76
C ASN A 257 -10.67 -19.02 10.52
N MET A 258 -11.59 -19.90 10.12
CA MET A 258 -11.26 -21.18 9.50
C MET A 258 -11.48 -21.06 8.00
N THR A 259 -10.40 -21.01 7.24
CA THR A 259 -10.45 -20.81 5.79
C THR A 259 -9.92 -22.04 5.04
N ARG A 260 -10.42 -22.24 3.84
CA ARG A 260 -9.91 -23.21 2.88
C ARG A 260 -9.73 -22.52 1.52
N GLN A 261 -8.60 -22.76 0.87
CA GLN A 261 -8.35 -22.31 -0.49
C GLN A 261 -8.84 -23.33 -1.52
N GLY A 262 -9.55 -22.86 -2.55
CA GLY A 262 -9.87 -23.58 -3.76
C GLY A 262 -9.16 -22.98 -4.96
N PHE A 263 -8.72 -23.80 -5.91
CA PHE A 263 -8.10 -23.36 -7.13
C PHE A 263 -9.01 -23.69 -8.31
N HIS A 264 -9.27 -22.70 -9.17
CA HIS A 264 -10.07 -22.84 -10.38
C HIS A 264 -9.18 -22.80 -11.61
N ILE A 265 -9.59 -23.47 -12.67
CA ILE A 265 -8.92 -23.45 -13.99
C ILE A 265 -9.37 -22.25 -14.81
N VAL A 266 -10.33 -21.48 -14.33
CA VAL A 266 -10.92 -20.33 -15.03
C VAL A 266 -9.97 -19.12 -14.94
N LYS A 267 -9.78 -18.43 -16.06
CA LYS A 267 -8.81 -17.33 -16.19
C LYS A 267 -9.05 -16.20 -15.19
N ASP A 268 -10.29 -15.80 -14.99
CA ASP A 268 -10.66 -14.63 -14.19
C ASP A 268 -11.01 -14.97 -12.73
N GLU A 269 -11.15 -16.26 -12.39
CA GLU A 269 -11.49 -16.77 -11.06
C GLU A 269 -10.49 -17.86 -10.65
N ARG A 270 -9.22 -17.53 -10.44
CA ARG A 270 -8.16 -18.54 -10.23
C ARG A 270 -8.13 -19.12 -8.83
N VAL A 271 -8.44 -18.31 -7.84
CA VAL A 271 -8.36 -18.69 -6.42
C VAL A 271 -9.64 -18.26 -5.73
N GLU A 272 -10.24 -19.17 -4.99
CA GLU A 272 -11.33 -18.87 -4.07
C GLU A 272 -10.88 -19.17 -2.63
N VAL A 273 -11.26 -18.31 -1.70
CA VAL A 273 -11.00 -18.52 -0.26
C VAL A 273 -12.33 -18.67 0.43
N PHE A 274 -12.64 -19.90 0.79
CA PHE A 274 -13.84 -20.23 1.56
C PHE A 274 -13.64 -19.87 3.02
N ASP A 275 -14.51 -19.05 3.58
CA ASP A 275 -14.58 -18.76 5.00
C ASP A 275 -15.57 -19.73 5.65
N LEU A 276 -15.05 -20.84 6.20
CA LEU A 276 -15.86 -21.93 6.74
C LEU A 276 -16.55 -21.56 8.04
N SER A 277 -15.90 -20.75 8.87
CA SER A 277 -16.45 -20.16 10.09
C SER A 277 -15.56 -19.03 10.55
N SER A 278 -16.17 -18.02 11.15
CA SER A 278 -15.46 -16.89 11.75
C SER A 278 -16.27 -16.31 12.91
N ASP A 279 -15.57 -15.86 13.94
CA ASP A 279 -16.11 -15.15 15.10
C ASP A 279 -15.30 -13.87 15.34
N VAL A 280 -15.92 -12.86 15.94
CA VAL A 280 -15.29 -11.59 16.27
C VAL A 280 -15.10 -11.44 17.78
N PHE A 281 -13.97 -10.91 18.18
CA PHE A 281 -13.67 -10.59 19.57
C PHE A 281 -12.72 -9.41 19.71
N VAL A 282 -12.55 -8.91 20.92
CA VAL A 282 -11.64 -7.83 21.25
C VAL A 282 -10.63 -8.30 22.28
N TYR A 283 -9.39 -7.85 22.16
CA TYR A 283 -8.34 -8.07 23.14
C TYR A 283 -8.03 -6.75 23.85
N ASP A 284 -8.08 -6.76 25.17
CA ASP A 284 -7.63 -5.67 26.04
C ASP A 284 -6.12 -5.78 26.24
N ILE A 285 -5.38 -4.84 25.67
CA ILE A 285 -3.90 -4.83 25.64
C ILE A 285 -3.33 -4.62 27.06
N GLU A 286 -3.97 -3.80 27.88
CA GLU A 286 -3.49 -3.46 29.22
C GLU A 286 -3.79 -4.58 30.24
N LYS A 287 -4.97 -5.18 30.15
CA LYS A 287 -5.41 -6.23 31.08
C LYS A 287 -5.04 -7.63 30.63
N HIS A 288 -4.56 -7.79 29.39
CA HIS A 288 -4.27 -9.09 28.77
C HIS A 288 -5.49 -10.03 28.80
N GLN A 289 -6.66 -9.51 28.46
CA GLN A 289 -7.93 -10.23 28.52
C GLN A 289 -8.67 -10.21 27.18
N LEU A 290 -9.36 -11.32 26.92
CA LEU A 290 -10.28 -11.43 25.79
C LEU A 290 -11.67 -10.91 26.21
N ILE A 291 -12.27 -10.10 25.37
CA ILE A 291 -13.65 -9.61 25.49
C ILE A 291 -14.46 -10.33 24.41
N LEU A 292 -15.30 -11.24 24.84
CA LEU A 292 -16.13 -12.10 24.01
C LEU A 292 -17.61 -11.71 24.19
N ASP A 293 -18.39 -11.83 23.14
CA ASP A 293 -19.84 -11.62 23.19
C ASP A 293 -20.56 -12.63 22.29
N THR A 294 -21.71 -13.14 22.74
CA THR A 294 -22.51 -14.12 22.00
C THR A 294 -23.16 -13.53 20.74
N LEU A 295 -23.28 -12.21 20.63
CA LEU A 295 -23.75 -11.52 19.42
C LEU A 295 -22.66 -11.45 18.32
N LEU A 296 -21.40 -11.69 18.68
CA LEU A 296 -20.23 -11.66 17.79
C LEU A 296 -19.59 -13.04 17.58
N SER A 297 -20.23 -14.10 18.12
CA SER A 297 -19.80 -15.49 18.01
C SER A 297 -21.05 -16.38 17.97
N THR A 298 -21.78 -16.28 16.86
CA THR A 298 -23.05 -16.99 16.70
C THR A 298 -22.84 -18.33 15.99
N LYS A 299 -23.73 -19.29 16.23
CA LYS A 299 -23.66 -20.60 15.53
C LYS A 299 -24.23 -20.56 14.12
N LEU A 300 -25.02 -19.55 13.81
CA LEU A 300 -25.78 -19.45 12.56
C LEU A 300 -25.08 -18.56 11.52
N TYR A 301 -24.28 -17.62 11.98
CA TYR A 301 -23.59 -16.65 11.14
C TYR A 301 -22.08 -16.79 11.26
N SER A 302 -21.38 -16.29 10.27
CA SER A 302 -19.95 -15.97 10.33
C SER A 302 -19.83 -14.48 10.59
N GLU A 303 -19.10 -14.10 11.61
CA GLU A 303 -18.76 -12.71 11.96
C GLU A 303 -17.29 -12.45 11.63
N ASN A 304 -16.98 -11.36 10.89
CA ASN A 304 -15.66 -11.18 10.31
C ASN A 304 -15.25 -9.70 10.21
N SER A 305 -13.95 -9.45 10.06
CA SER A 305 -13.35 -8.13 9.78
C SER A 305 -13.83 -7.00 10.68
N PRO A 306 -13.65 -7.11 11.99
CA PRO A 306 -14.07 -6.06 12.90
C PRO A 306 -13.20 -4.80 12.74
N VAL A 307 -13.83 -3.63 12.80
CA VAL A 307 -13.14 -2.33 12.80
C VAL A 307 -13.84 -1.35 13.74
N PHE A 308 -13.08 -0.62 14.53
CA PHE A 308 -13.65 0.41 15.41
C PHE A 308 -13.91 1.70 14.65
N SER A 309 -15.00 2.39 15.01
CA SER A 309 -15.25 3.78 14.59
C SER A 309 -14.13 4.72 15.05
N ALA A 310 -14.05 5.91 14.43
CA ALA A 310 -13.03 6.90 14.76
C ALA A 310 -13.08 7.37 16.23
N ASP A 311 -14.25 7.35 16.86
CA ASP A 311 -14.45 7.68 18.28
C ASP A 311 -14.32 6.47 19.22
N GLY A 312 -14.18 5.26 18.66
CA GLY A 312 -14.03 4.00 19.37
C GLY A 312 -15.31 3.49 20.07
N ARG A 313 -16.47 4.10 19.83
CA ARG A 313 -17.73 3.75 20.51
C ARG A 313 -18.61 2.77 19.73
N THR A 314 -18.20 2.44 18.53
CA THR A 314 -18.89 1.48 17.66
C THR A 314 -17.89 0.49 17.09
N LEU A 315 -18.21 -0.79 17.11
CA LEU A 315 -17.51 -1.81 16.35
C LEU A 315 -18.34 -2.13 15.11
N TYR A 316 -17.79 -1.88 13.93
CA TYR A 316 -18.32 -2.35 12.66
C TYR A 316 -17.73 -3.73 12.37
N TYR A 317 -18.50 -4.60 11.74
CA TYR A 317 -18.05 -5.93 11.36
C TYR A 317 -18.93 -6.49 10.24
N LEU A 318 -18.47 -7.55 9.62
CA LEU A 318 -19.21 -8.25 8.57
C LEU A 318 -19.93 -9.44 9.14
N THR A 319 -21.14 -9.72 8.66
CA THR A 319 -21.89 -10.92 9.04
C THR A 319 -22.56 -11.57 7.85
N SER A 320 -22.50 -12.89 7.78
CA SER A 320 -23.12 -13.71 6.73
C SER A 320 -23.71 -14.95 7.32
N LEU A 321 -24.87 -15.36 6.82
CA LEU A 321 -25.42 -16.68 7.13
C LEU A 321 -24.45 -17.77 6.67
N GLN A 322 -24.09 -18.71 7.56
CA GLN A 322 -23.21 -19.81 7.22
C GLN A 322 -23.74 -20.64 6.05
N LYS A 323 -22.85 -21.09 5.19
CA LYS A 323 -23.13 -21.84 3.97
C LYS A 323 -22.40 -23.17 3.95
N GLU A 324 -22.94 -24.11 3.20
CA GLU A 324 -22.32 -25.40 2.97
C GLU A 324 -21.28 -25.32 1.84
N TYR A 325 -20.02 -25.58 2.18
CA TYR A 325 -18.92 -25.56 1.23
C TYR A 325 -18.56 -26.97 0.74
N PRO A 326 -18.20 -27.11 -0.57
CA PRO A 326 -18.09 -26.06 -1.57
C PRO A 326 -19.40 -25.77 -2.34
N LEU A 327 -20.53 -26.40 -1.97
CA LEU A 327 -21.74 -26.38 -2.79
C LEU A 327 -22.39 -24.99 -2.91
N GLN A 328 -22.37 -24.21 -1.83
CA GLN A 328 -23.06 -22.93 -1.72
C GLN A 328 -22.11 -21.71 -1.67
N PHE A 329 -20.88 -21.85 -2.15
CA PHE A 329 -19.90 -20.77 -2.01
C PHE A 329 -20.30 -19.45 -2.66
N LYS A 330 -21.06 -19.48 -3.79
CA LYS A 330 -21.59 -18.28 -4.45
C LYS A 330 -22.77 -17.64 -3.71
N ASP A 331 -23.35 -18.37 -2.75
CA ASP A 331 -24.42 -17.84 -1.89
C ASP A 331 -23.89 -17.18 -0.61
N GLN A 332 -22.57 -17.25 -0.38
CA GLN A 332 -21.93 -16.58 0.76
C GLN A 332 -21.87 -15.09 0.49
N LYS A 333 -22.66 -14.32 1.24
CA LYS A 333 -22.78 -12.87 1.10
C LYS A 333 -22.83 -12.20 2.46
N TYR A 334 -22.01 -11.17 2.63
CA TYR A 334 -21.87 -10.45 3.88
C TYR A 334 -22.59 -9.11 3.86
N ASN A 335 -23.25 -8.79 4.95
CA ASN A 335 -23.71 -7.46 5.29
C ASN A 335 -22.70 -6.75 6.18
N LEU A 336 -22.69 -5.43 6.17
CA LEU A 336 -21.97 -4.62 7.13
C LEU A 336 -22.92 -4.31 8.30
N CYS A 337 -22.49 -4.73 9.50
CA CYS A 337 -23.21 -4.53 10.74
C CYS A 337 -22.41 -3.71 11.76
N SER A 338 -23.07 -3.29 12.83
CA SER A 338 -22.44 -2.57 13.93
C SER A 338 -23.02 -2.99 15.27
N ILE A 339 -22.18 -2.86 16.31
CA ILE A 339 -22.55 -3.02 17.71
C ILE A 339 -21.90 -1.88 18.52
N ALA A 340 -22.58 -1.33 19.50
CA ALA A 340 -22.00 -0.34 20.40
C ALA A 340 -20.88 -0.97 21.23
N PHE A 341 -19.84 -0.19 21.54
CA PHE A 341 -18.74 -0.55 22.41
C PHE A 341 -18.51 0.54 23.46
N ASP A 342 -18.46 0.14 24.73
CA ASP A 342 -18.12 1.02 25.85
C ASP A 342 -16.63 0.88 26.16
N PRO A 343 -15.76 1.83 25.74
CA PRO A 343 -14.31 1.72 25.91
C PRO A 343 -13.88 1.89 27.38
N GLU A 344 -14.71 2.46 28.25
CA GLU A 344 -14.41 2.60 29.69
C GLU A 344 -14.59 1.27 30.43
N LYS A 345 -15.62 0.52 30.03
CA LYS A 345 -15.91 -0.80 30.64
C LYS A 345 -15.24 -1.95 29.90
N GLY A 346 -14.90 -1.75 28.61
CA GLY A 346 -14.48 -2.82 27.72
C GLY A 346 -15.64 -3.80 27.48
N ALA A 347 -16.80 -3.30 27.09
CA ALA A 347 -18.01 -4.12 26.95
C ALA A 347 -18.81 -3.72 25.72
N PHE A 348 -19.47 -4.71 25.11
CA PHE A 348 -20.39 -4.50 23.99
C PHE A 348 -21.79 -4.10 24.46
N GLY A 349 -22.53 -3.44 23.56
CA GLY A 349 -23.95 -3.23 23.70
C GLY A 349 -24.75 -4.51 23.43
N ASN A 350 -26.05 -4.44 23.59
CA ASN A 350 -26.96 -5.60 23.47
C ASN A 350 -27.77 -5.61 22.15
N LYS A 351 -27.39 -4.80 21.18
CA LYS A 351 -28.12 -4.67 19.91
C LYS A 351 -27.14 -4.59 18.73
N VAL A 352 -27.42 -5.40 17.71
CA VAL A 352 -26.75 -5.34 16.41
C VAL A 352 -27.62 -4.58 15.43
N ASP A 353 -27.04 -3.60 14.72
CA ASP A 353 -27.68 -2.86 13.67
C ASP A 353 -27.04 -3.18 12.30
N THR A 354 -27.88 -3.31 11.27
CA THR A 354 -27.37 -3.43 9.88
C THR A 354 -27.09 -2.05 9.32
N VAL A 355 -25.82 -1.77 9.05
CA VAL A 355 -25.32 -0.48 8.53
C VAL A 355 -25.48 -0.42 7.00
N TYR A 356 -25.16 -1.52 6.32
CA TYR A 356 -25.31 -1.64 4.87
C TYR A 356 -25.75 -3.06 4.49
N ASN A 357 -26.93 -3.18 3.91
CA ASN A 357 -27.54 -4.45 3.54
C ASN A 357 -27.21 -4.83 2.10
N ALA A 358 -26.00 -5.33 1.86
CA ALA A 358 -25.54 -5.78 0.55
C ALA A 358 -26.29 -7.03 0.07
N VAL A 359 -26.62 -7.93 1.00
CA VAL A 359 -27.34 -9.19 0.70
C VAL A 359 -28.67 -8.94 0.00
N SER A 360 -29.42 -7.91 0.44
CA SER A 360 -30.67 -7.54 -0.20
C SER A 360 -30.54 -7.06 -1.65
N MET A 361 -29.35 -6.62 -2.03
CA MET A 361 -28.98 -6.20 -3.38
C MET A 361 -28.31 -7.32 -4.20
N GLY A 362 -28.26 -8.54 -3.66
CA GLY A 362 -27.57 -9.67 -4.29
C GLY A 362 -26.03 -9.56 -4.25
N LYS A 363 -25.48 -8.66 -3.44
CA LYS A 363 -24.05 -8.36 -3.31
C LYS A 363 -23.48 -8.80 -1.96
N THR A 364 -22.18 -8.75 -1.84
CA THR A 364 -21.40 -8.94 -0.62
C THR A 364 -20.46 -7.77 -0.42
N VAL A 365 -20.09 -7.49 0.83
CA VAL A 365 -19.12 -6.45 1.19
C VAL A 365 -17.99 -7.02 2.03
N THR A 366 -16.79 -6.45 1.85
CA THR A 366 -15.58 -6.87 2.59
C THR A 366 -14.73 -5.65 2.96
N TRP A 367 -13.79 -5.86 3.86
CA TRP A 367 -12.74 -4.90 4.24
C TRP A 367 -13.28 -3.51 4.65
N PRO A 368 -14.20 -3.41 5.61
CA PRO A 368 -14.64 -2.11 6.07
C PRO A 368 -13.47 -1.31 6.66
N ARG A 369 -13.37 -0.02 6.34
CA ARG A 369 -12.35 0.90 6.88
C ARG A 369 -12.98 2.26 7.12
N PRO A 370 -13.21 2.66 8.38
CA PRO A 370 -13.68 3.99 8.71
C PRO A 370 -12.57 5.02 8.49
N SER A 371 -12.94 6.20 7.98
CA SER A 371 -12.02 7.34 7.93
C SER A 371 -11.73 7.85 9.34
N TYR A 372 -10.54 8.42 9.57
CA TYR A 372 -10.12 8.88 10.89
C TYR A 372 -10.91 10.07 11.40
N ASP A 373 -11.57 10.84 10.52
CA ASP A 373 -12.48 11.92 10.87
C ASP A 373 -13.91 11.43 11.22
N GLY A 374 -14.16 10.12 11.06
CA GLY A 374 -15.44 9.48 11.37
C GLY A 374 -16.58 9.80 10.40
N ARG A 375 -16.30 10.43 9.27
CA ARG A 375 -17.32 10.78 8.29
C ARG A 375 -17.68 9.64 7.36
N TYR A 376 -16.68 8.90 6.90
CA TYR A 376 -16.84 7.89 5.88
C TYR A 376 -16.50 6.49 6.39
N LEU A 377 -17.10 5.51 5.76
CA LEU A 377 -16.70 4.11 5.86
C LEU A 377 -16.53 3.59 4.44
N MET A 378 -15.30 3.21 4.10
CA MET A 378 -14.95 2.59 2.82
C MET A 378 -15.03 1.09 2.95
N PHE A 379 -15.50 0.40 1.91
CA PHE A 379 -15.54 -1.06 1.83
C PHE A 379 -15.39 -1.50 0.37
N THR A 380 -15.06 -2.78 0.16
CA THR A 380 -15.10 -3.40 -1.16
C THR A 380 -16.45 -4.11 -1.34
N GLN A 381 -17.11 -3.92 -2.48
CA GLN A 381 -18.32 -4.64 -2.86
C GLN A 381 -18.05 -5.54 -4.07
N MET A 382 -18.61 -6.75 -4.04
CA MET A 382 -18.49 -7.75 -5.10
C MET A 382 -19.74 -8.64 -5.14
N ASP A 383 -19.75 -9.68 -5.97
CA ASP A 383 -20.93 -10.51 -6.16
C ASP A 383 -21.16 -11.53 -5.05
N TYR A 384 -20.11 -12.17 -4.55
CA TYR A 384 -20.18 -13.18 -3.48
C TYR A 384 -18.82 -13.37 -2.81
N GLY A 385 -18.77 -14.16 -1.75
CA GLY A 385 -17.54 -14.54 -1.07
C GLY A 385 -17.00 -13.46 -0.15
N TYR A 386 -15.75 -13.62 0.26
CA TYR A 386 -15.10 -12.75 1.23
C TYR A 386 -13.78 -12.16 0.71
N PHE A 387 -12.98 -12.93 -0.07
CA PHE A 387 -11.61 -12.58 -0.41
C PHE A 387 -11.53 -11.84 -1.76
N SER A 388 -11.93 -10.60 -1.74
CA SER A 388 -12.22 -9.74 -2.89
C SER A 388 -11.12 -9.57 -3.93
N ILE A 389 -9.84 -9.69 -3.56
CA ILE A 389 -8.73 -9.46 -4.50
C ILE A 389 -8.69 -10.48 -5.66
N TRP A 390 -9.40 -11.61 -5.54
CA TRP A 390 -9.52 -12.61 -6.58
C TRP A 390 -10.83 -12.51 -7.39
N HIS A 391 -11.68 -11.54 -7.04
CA HIS A 391 -12.94 -11.26 -7.72
C HIS A 391 -12.78 -10.03 -8.60
N LYS A 392 -12.80 -10.24 -9.90
CA LYS A 392 -12.55 -9.19 -10.91
C LYS A 392 -13.54 -8.02 -10.79
N GLU A 393 -14.77 -8.30 -10.40
CA GLU A 393 -15.86 -7.33 -10.21
C GLU A 393 -15.81 -6.59 -8.88
N SER A 394 -14.72 -6.74 -8.12
CA SER A 394 -14.55 -6.08 -6.82
C SER A 394 -14.23 -4.60 -7.00
N ASP A 395 -15.10 -3.75 -6.44
CA ASP A 395 -15.01 -2.30 -6.49
C ASP A 395 -14.94 -1.67 -5.10
N LEU A 396 -14.26 -0.56 -4.97
CA LEU A 396 -14.27 0.29 -3.79
C LEU A 396 -15.56 1.12 -3.73
N TRP A 397 -16.19 1.13 -2.57
CA TRP A 397 -17.38 1.90 -2.25
C TRP A 397 -17.17 2.77 -1.03
N LEU A 398 -17.83 3.90 -0.98
CA LEU A 398 -17.78 4.88 0.11
C LEU A 398 -19.18 5.10 0.68
N LEU A 399 -19.37 4.80 1.96
CA LEU A 399 -20.57 5.12 2.73
C LEU A 399 -20.33 6.42 3.52
N ASP A 400 -21.13 7.45 3.28
CA ASP A 400 -21.18 8.64 4.13
C ASP A 400 -22.05 8.33 5.36
N LEU A 401 -21.42 8.25 6.54
CA LEU A 401 -22.06 7.87 7.80
C LEU A 401 -23.05 8.94 8.32
N ARG A 402 -23.03 10.16 7.78
CA ARG A 402 -23.99 11.21 8.14
C ARG A 402 -25.29 11.08 7.37
N THR A 403 -25.19 10.68 6.11
CA THR A 403 -26.35 10.58 5.22
C THR A 403 -26.82 9.15 4.98
N MET A 404 -26.01 8.17 5.40
CA MET A 404 -26.20 6.73 5.16
C MET A 404 -26.33 6.40 3.65
N LYS A 405 -25.71 7.18 2.79
CA LYS A 405 -25.67 6.94 1.35
C LYS A 405 -24.32 6.36 0.93
N ALA A 406 -24.36 5.26 0.20
CA ALA A 406 -23.18 4.63 -0.38
C ALA A 406 -23.07 4.96 -1.87
N GLN A 407 -21.84 5.11 -2.36
CA GLN A 407 -21.52 5.33 -3.76
C GLN A 407 -20.23 4.59 -4.15
N PRO A 408 -20.12 4.10 -5.40
CA PRO A 408 -18.86 3.55 -5.91
C PRO A 408 -17.82 4.65 -6.13
N LEU A 409 -16.56 4.36 -5.89
CA LEU A 409 -15.44 5.27 -6.14
C LEU A 409 -14.96 5.18 -7.60
N LYS A 410 -15.86 5.52 -8.55
CA LYS A 410 -15.70 5.28 -10.00
C LYS A 410 -14.38 5.74 -10.61
N ALA A 411 -13.85 6.90 -10.19
CA ALA A 411 -12.59 7.42 -10.75
C ALA A 411 -11.35 6.69 -10.20
N ALA A 412 -11.49 5.98 -9.07
CA ALA A 412 -10.45 5.17 -8.49
C ALA A 412 -10.53 3.70 -8.93
N ASN A 413 -11.74 3.18 -9.12
CA ASN A 413 -11.99 1.80 -9.56
C ASN A 413 -11.55 1.56 -11.01
N SER A 414 -11.38 0.29 -11.37
CA SER A 414 -10.95 -0.19 -12.68
C SER A 414 -11.85 -1.33 -13.17
N ASP A 415 -11.50 -1.92 -14.31
CA ASP A 415 -12.18 -3.11 -14.86
C ASP A 415 -11.64 -4.42 -14.26
N ASP A 416 -10.82 -4.36 -13.22
CA ASP A 416 -10.29 -5.52 -12.50
C ASP A 416 -10.36 -5.27 -10.99
N ALA A 417 -10.03 -6.29 -10.18
CA ALA A 417 -10.19 -6.25 -8.72
C ALA A 417 -9.50 -5.04 -8.07
N ASP A 418 -10.27 -4.25 -7.34
CA ASP A 418 -9.84 -3.14 -6.49
C ASP A 418 -10.23 -3.41 -5.03
N SER A 419 -9.25 -3.55 -4.13
CA SER A 419 -9.49 -4.05 -2.78
C SER A 419 -8.41 -3.65 -1.78
N PHE A 420 -8.44 -4.23 -0.56
CA PHE A 420 -7.45 -4.02 0.51
C PHE A 420 -7.07 -2.56 0.70
N HIS A 421 -8.07 -1.72 0.88
CA HIS A 421 -7.87 -0.28 1.05
C HIS A 421 -7.61 0.12 2.51
N ASN A 422 -6.93 1.25 2.70
CA ASN A 422 -6.77 1.90 3.99
C ASN A 422 -6.64 3.42 3.84
N TRP A 423 -6.98 4.15 4.90
CA TRP A 423 -6.94 5.60 4.93
C TRP A 423 -5.60 6.15 5.40
N SER A 424 -5.19 7.27 4.83
CA SER A 424 -4.26 8.20 5.45
C SER A 424 -4.91 8.86 6.67
N ILE A 425 -4.11 9.20 7.68
CA ILE A 425 -4.59 9.84 8.91
C ILE A 425 -5.36 11.15 8.65
N GLY A 426 -5.13 11.79 7.51
CA GLY A 426 -5.81 13.01 7.06
C GLY A 426 -7.22 12.77 6.49
N SER A 427 -7.67 11.54 6.31
CA SER A 427 -9.01 11.15 5.82
C SER A 427 -9.37 11.62 4.41
N HIS A 428 -8.44 12.20 3.66
CA HIS A 428 -8.62 12.54 2.24
C HIS A 428 -7.91 11.57 1.30
N TRP A 429 -6.74 11.09 1.70
CA TRP A 429 -5.95 10.15 0.93
C TRP A 429 -6.25 8.72 1.37
N PHE A 430 -6.22 7.81 0.41
CA PHE A 430 -6.30 6.37 0.67
C PHE A 430 -5.41 5.60 -0.28
N VAL A 431 -4.96 4.44 0.19
CA VAL A 431 -4.21 3.45 -0.58
C VAL A 431 -5.09 2.21 -0.77
N PHE A 432 -4.89 1.50 -1.87
CA PHE A 432 -5.56 0.22 -2.12
C PHE A 432 -4.73 -0.63 -3.08
N THR A 433 -5.06 -1.91 -3.20
CA THR A 433 -4.48 -2.79 -4.21
C THR A 433 -5.41 -2.92 -5.40
N SER A 434 -4.80 -3.02 -6.58
CA SER A 434 -5.53 -3.27 -7.83
C SER A 434 -4.77 -4.27 -8.70
N ARG A 435 -5.50 -5.08 -9.44
CA ARG A 435 -4.97 -6.03 -10.42
C ARG A 435 -5.07 -5.52 -11.86
N ARG A 436 -5.40 -4.25 -12.05
CA ARG A 436 -5.71 -3.60 -13.35
C ARG A 436 -4.60 -3.65 -14.40
N ILE A 437 -3.33 -3.96 -14.03
CA ILE A 437 -2.23 -4.00 -15.01
C ILE A 437 -2.31 -5.27 -15.85
N ASP A 438 -2.43 -6.43 -15.20
CA ASP A 438 -2.29 -7.74 -15.85
C ASP A 438 -3.33 -8.80 -15.42
N GLY A 439 -4.19 -8.45 -14.46
CA GLY A 439 -5.17 -9.36 -13.88
C GLY A 439 -4.56 -10.47 -13.02
N LEU A 440 -3.26 -10.42 -12.70
CA LEU A 440 -2.56 -11.44 -11.94
C LEU A 440 -1.94 -10.89 -10.66
N TYR A 441 -1.09 -9.86 -10.77
CA TYR A 441 -0.43 -9.25 -9.64
C TYR A 441 -1.25 -8.09 -9.10
N SER A 442 -1.34 -7.98 -7.78
CA SER A 442 -1.93 -6.82 -7.12
C SER A 442 -0.87 -5.79 -6.81
N HIS A 443 -1.10 -4.55 -7.21
CA HIS A 443 -0.19 -3.43 -7.05
C HIS A 443 -0.83 -2.30 -6.25
N LEU A 444 0.03 -1.45 -5.66
CA LEU A 444 -0.38 -0.33 -4.81
C LEU A 444 -0.82 0.88 -5.64
N TYR A 445 -2.05 1.32 -5.40
CA TYR A 445 -2.59 2.55 -5.96
C TYR A 445 -2.97 3.53 -4.86
N LEU A 446 -2.84 4.82 -5.16
CA LEU A 446 -3.29 5.91 -4.29
C LEU A 446 -4.36 6.72 -5.01
N SER A 447 -5.29 7.26 -4.23
CA SER A 447 -6.26 8.24 -4.69
C SER A 447 -6.64 9.19 -3.55
N CYS A 448 -7.27 10.30 -3.91
CA CYS A 448 -7.72 11.32 -2.98
C CYS A 448 -9.21 11.55 -3.15
N ILE A 449 -9.95 11.78 -2.07
CA ILE A 449 -11.34 12.24 -2.13
C ILE A 449 -11.43 13.73 -1.80
N ASP A 450 -12.39 14.39 -2.45
CA ASP A 450 -12.78 15.77 -2.11
C ASP A 450 -13.73 15.82 -0.90
N GLU A 451 -14.19 17.02 -0.53
CA GLU A 451 -15.14 17.23 0.56
C GLU A 451 -16.53 16.61 0.32
N LYS A 452 -16.82 16.20 -0.92
CA LYS A 452 -18.06 15.52 -1.30
C LYS A 452 -17.90 14.01 -1.40
N GLY A 453 -16.69 13.50 -1.09
CA GLY A 453 -16.35 12.07 -1.20
C GLY A 453 -16.15 11.61 -2.64
N GLN A 454 -15.87 12.53 -3.58
CA GLN A 454 -15.59 12.16 -4.97
C GLN A 454 -14.10 11.82 -5.12
N PRO A 455 -13.74 10.64 -5.66
CA PRO A 455 -12.36 10.25 -5.84
C PRO A 455 -11.72 10.92 -7.04
N THR A 456 -10.41 11.12 -6.98
CA THR A 456 -9.58 11.43 -8.14
C THR A 456 -9.18 10.15 -8.88
N LYS A 457 -8.66 10.28 -10.11
CA LYS A 457 -8.04 9.15 -10.82
C LYS A 457 -6.95 8.54 -9.95
N ALA A 458 -7.01 7.24 -9.75
CA ALA A 458 -5.97 6.52 -8.99
C ALA A 458 -4.66 6.47 -9.77
N PHE A 459 -3.53 6.49 -9.05
CA PHE A 459 -2.21 6.35 -9.61
C PHE A 459 -1.40 5.27 -8.91
N LEU A 460 -0.59 4.57 -9.68
CA LEU A 460 0.33 3.55 -9.19
C LEU A 460 1.40 4.19 -8.30
N LEU A 461 1.72 3.59 -7.16
CA LEU A 461 2.77 4.07 -6.26
C LEU A 461 4.10 4.22 -7.04
N PRO A 462 4.71 5.43 -7.06
CA PRO A 462 5.90 5.65 -7.86
C PRO A 462 7.10 4.82 -7.42
N GLN A 463 7.91 4.38 -8.37
CA GLN A 463 9.14 3.64 -8.17
C GLN A 463 10.34 4.37 -8.76
N LYS A 464 11.56 4.07 -8.25
CA LYS A 464 12.79 4.64 -8.78
C LYS A 464 12.96 4.27 -10.24
N ASN A 465 12.82 2.98 -10.57
CA ASN A 465 12.75 2.50 -11.94
C ASN A 465 11.33 2.01 -12.26
N PRO A 466 10.58 2.69 -13.11
CA PRO A 466 9.19 2.32 -13.41
C PRO A 466 9.02 0.94 -14.04
N LYS A 467 10.06 0.35 -14.66
CA LYS A 467 10.01 -0.98 -15.29
C LYS A 467 10.28 -2.13 -14.32
N GLU A 468 10.94 -1.87 -13.19
CA GLU A 468 11.33 -2.90 -12.22
C GLU A 468 10.20 -3.26 -11.24
N TYR A 469 8.99 -3.02 -11.60
CA TYR A 469 7.89 -3.20 -10.71
C TYR A 469 7.29 -4.59 -10.91
N TYR A 470 7.35 -5.48 -9.88
CA TYR A 470 6.20 -6.30 -9.64
C TYR A 470 6.17 -7.73 -10.16
N THR A 471 7.10 -8.50 -9.73
CA THR A 471 7.00 -9.97 -9.77
C THR A 471 6.33 -10.56 -8.53
N THR A 472 5.85 -9.72 -7.60
CA THR A 472 5.15 -10.13 -6.37
C THR A 472 3.85 -9.36 -6.20
N SER A 473 2.87 -9.98 -5.55
CA SER A 473 1.62 -9.32 -5.19
C SER A 473 1.74 -8.61 -3.85
N ILE A 474 1.03 -7.50 -3.69
CA ILE A 474 0.94 -6.72 -2.48
C ILE A 474 -0.46 -6.85 -1.91
N TYR A 475 -0.56 -7.31 -0.65
CA TYR A 475 -1.81 -7.46 0.06
C TYR A 475 -1.77 -6.75 1.39
N SER A 476 -2.88 -6.17 1.78
CA SER A 476 -3.15 -5.50 3.06
C SER A 476 -2.14 -4.39 3.45
N PHE A 477 -2.62 -3.43 4.18
CA PHE A 477 -1.89 -2.25 4.65
C PHE A 477 -2.18 -1.98 6.12
#